data_5c0b21174be268abc68cee63393e438e
#
_entry.id   5c0b21174be268abc68cee63393e438e
#
_cell.length_a   1.000
_cell.length_b   1.000
_cell.length_c   1.000
_cell.angle_alpha   90.00
_cell.angle_beta   90.00
_cell.angle_gamma   90.00
#
_symmetry.space_group_name_H-M   'P 1'
#
loop_
_entity.id
_entity.type
_entity.pdbx_description
1 polymer ?
#
loop_
_entity_poly.entity_id
_entity_poly.type
_entity_poly.pdbx_seq_one_letter_code
_entity_poly.pdbx_strand_id
1 'polypeptide(L)'
;MTTVSTTADAPAAASAAAPYLSVNNIEVIYDHVILVLKGVSLEVPEGAVVALLGANGAGKSTTLKSISNLLRAERGDVTKGTIEFRGKRVDRLTTNELVRMGVCQVMEGRHCFAHLTVEENLMTGAYTSRASRSEIRADLERVYHYFPRLRQRRASLAGYTSGGEQQMTAVGRALMARPSMILLDEPSMGLAPQIVEEIFEIVRDLNTKERVSFLLAEQNTTVALRFADYGYILENGRVVMDGKASELAQNEDVKEFYLGLSTAGRKSFRDSKHYRRRKRWLA
;
A
#
# COMPACT_ATOMS: atom_id res chain seq x y z
N MET A 1 -15.45 18.39 -62.09
CA MET A 1 -15.24 17.20 -61.23
C MET A 1 -14.37 17.64 -60.09
N THR A 2 -14.98 17.92 -58.96
CA THR A 2 -14.35 18.49 -57.76
C THR A 2 -14.30 17.37 -56.75
N THR A 3 -13.10 16.87 -56.41
CA THR A 3 -12.88 15.83 -55.41
C THR A 3 -12.81 16.50 -54.03
N VAL A 4 -13.77 16.21 -53.19
CA VAL A 4 -13.80 16.57 -51.79
C VAL A 4 -12.96 15.52 -51.02
N SER A 5 -11.87 15.96 -50.45
CA SER A 5 -11.05 15.14 -49.55
C SER A 5 -11.61 15.28 -48.12
N THR A 6 -12.19 14.20 -47.60
CA THR A 6 -12.67 14.12 -46.23
C THR A 6 -11.49 13.62 -45.35
N THR A 7 -10.87 14.51 -44.64
CA THR A 7 -9.92 14.14 -43.55
C THR A 7 -10.73 13.65 -42.36
N ALA A 8 -10.64 12.36 -42.07
CA ALA A 8 -11.17 11.76 -40.87
C ALA A 8 -10.30 12.19 -39.67
N ASP A 9 -10.92 12.96 -38.77
CA ASP A 9 -10.34 13.35 -37.49
C ASP A 9 -10.23 12.09 -36.61
N ALA A 10 -9.01 11.68 -36.30
CA ALA A 10 -8.77 10.59 -35.35
C ALA A 10 -9.10 11.09 -33.93
N PRO A 11 -9.84 10.32 -33.11
CA PRO A 11 -10.15 10.75 -31.76
C PRO A 11 -8.85 10.88 -30.97
N ALA A 12 -8.62 12.09 -30.40
CA ALA A 12 -7.54 12.39 -29.50
C ALA A 12 -7.56 11.38 -28.33
N ALA A 13 -6.49 10.63 -28.18
CA ALA A 13 -6.30 9.77 -27.02
C ALA A 13 -6.40 10.64 -25.77
N ALA A 14 -7.37 10.34 -24.92
CA ALA A 14 -7.50 10.98 -23.61
C ALA A 14 -6.16 10.82 -22.88
N SER A 15 -5.51 11.94 -22.58
CA SER A 15 -4.31 11.99 -21.76
C SER A 15 -4.63 11.35 -20.42
N ALA A 16 -4.18 10.10 -20.21
CA ALA A 16 -4.28 9.47 -18.90
C ALA A 16 -3.49 10.35 -17.92
N ALA A 17 -4.18 10.87 -16.88
CA ALA A 17 -3.53 11.65 -15.83
C ALA A 17 -2.35 10.84 -15.28
N ALA A 18 -1.21 11.51 -15.07
CA ALA A 18 -0.02 10.86 -14.55
C ALA A 18 -0.35 10.15 -13.21
N PRO A 19 0.15 8.93 -12.98
CA PRO A 19 -0.13 8.18 -11.76
C PRO A 19 0.37 8.95 -10.54
N TYR A 20 -0.37 8.87 -9.43
CA TYR A 20 -0.02 9.54 -8.17
C TYR A 20 1.24 8.95 -7.54
N LEU A 21 1.34 7.61 -7.54
CA LEU A 21 2.57 6.88 -7.30
C LEU A 21 2.84 5.98 -8.50
N SER A 22 4.06 6.00 -9.01
CA SER A 22 4.54 5.10 -10.05
C SER A 22 5.81 4.39 -9.58
N VAL A 23 5.78 3.08 -9.65
CA VAL A 23 6.95 2.20 -9.46
C VAL A 23 7.23 1.55 -10.79
N ASN A 24 8.40 1.79 -11.35
CA ASN A 24 8.74 1.33 -12.69
C ASN A 24 9.97 0.42 -12.66
N ASN A 25 9.75 -0.86 -12.95
CA ASN A 25 10.77 -1.89 -13.18
C ASN A 25 11.86 -1.96 -12.09
N ILE A 26 11.46 -1.85 -10.80
CA ILE A 26 12.44 -1.86 -9.71
C ILE A 26 13.02 -3.26 -9.47
N GLU A 27 14.34 -3.31 -9.32
CA GLU A 27 15.07 -4.45 -8.77
C GLU A 27 15.60 -4.09 -7.38
N VAL A 28 15.45 -5.01 -6.42
CA VAL A 28 15.96 -4.82 -5.07
C VAL A 28 16.86 -5.98 -4.68
N ILE A 29 18.04 -5.63 -4.18
CA ILE A 29 19.04 -6.58 -3.70
C ILE A 29 19.32 -6.28 -2.22
N TYR A 30 19.33 -7.31 -1.36
CA TYR A 30 19.80 -7.26 0.01
C TYR A 30 21.22 -7.82 0.13
N ASP A 31 22.01 -7.24 1.03
CA ASP A 31 23.40 -7.63 1.30
C ASP A 31 24.25 -7.77 0.01
N HIS A 32 23.93 -7.02 -1.05
CA HIS A 32 24.56 -7.07 -2.38
C HIS A 32 24.46 -8.42 -3.11
N VAL A 33 23.74 -9.41 -2.56
CA VAL A 33 23.67 -10.79 -3.06
C VAL A 33 22.26 -11.27 -3.32
N ILE A 34 21.30 -10.96 -2.42
CA ILE A 34 19.96 -11.55 -2.44
C ILE A 34 19.03 -10.70 -3.29
N LEU A 35 18.77 -11.12 -4.52
CA LEU A 35 17.80 -10.47 -5.42
C LEU A 35 16.37 -10.83 -5.01
N VAL A 36 15.65 -9.89 -4.40
CA VAL A 36 14.27 -10.07 -3.91
C VAL A 36 13.25 -9.57 -4.92
N LEU A 37 13.35 -8.32 -5.39
CA LEU A 37 12.46 -7.81 -6.45
C LEU A 37 13.15 -7.88 -7.80
N LYS A 38 12.38 -8.30 -8.82
CA LYS A 38 12.91 -8.70 -10.15
C LYS A 38 12.16 -7.97 -11.27
N GLY A 39 12.15 -6.63 -11.20
CA GLY A 39 11.46 -5.80 -12.18
C GLY A 39 9.97 -5.60 -11.83
N VAL A 40 9.70 -5.15 -10.61
CA VAL A 40 8.34 -4.83 -10.17
C VAL A 40 7.91 -3.48 -10.72
N SER A 41 6.71 -3.45 -11.33
CA SER A 41 6.05 -2.23 -11.78
C SER A 41 4.63 -2.21 -11.25
N LEU A 42 4.22 -1.08 -10.66
CA LEU A 42 2.86 -0.82 -10.21
C LEU A 42 2.56 0.69 -10.21
N GLU A 43 1.29 1.02 -10.25
CA GLU A 43 0.80 2.39 -10.20
C GLU A 43 -0.32 2.51 -9.17
N VAL A 44 -0.37 3.66 -8.47
CA VAL A 44 -1.48 4.01 -7.60
C VAL A 44 -2.04 5.34 -8.07
N PRO A 45 -3.31 5.39 -8.55
CA PRO A 45 -3.99 6.65 -8.84
C PRO A 45 -4.24 7.47 -7.57
N GLU A 46 -4.39 8.80 -7.71
CA GLU A 46 -4.79 9.66 -6.61
C GLU A 46 -6.17 9.29 -6.08
N GLY A 47 -6.30 9.18 -4.77
CA GLY A 47 -7.56 8.82 -4.10
C GLY A 47 -8.02 7.38 -4.37
N ALA A 48 -7.13 6.50 -4.80
CA ALA A 48 -7.44 5.08 -4.99
C ALA A 48 -6.90 4.22 -3.84
N VAL A 49 -7.54 3.06 -3.64
CA VAL A 49 -7.07 1.97 -2.80
C VAL A 49 -6.55 0.86 -3.70
N VAL A 50 -5.25 0.60 -3.68
CA VAL A 50 -4.60 -0.44 -4.50
C VAL A 50 -4.08 -1.55 -3.60
N ALA A 51 -4.36 -2.80 -3.96
CA ALA A 51 -3.87 -3.97 -3.23
C ALA A 51 -2.63 -4.58 -3.91
N LEU A 52 -1.60 -4.88 -3.12
CA LEU A 52 -0.45 -5.69 -3.49
C LEU A 52 -0.56 -7.04 -2.79
N LEU A 53 -0.97 -8.05 -3.53
CA LEU A 53 -1.34 -9.37 -3.04
C LEU A 53 -0.22 -10.38 -3.27
N GLY A 54 -0.11 -11.37 -2.41
CA GLY A 54 0.86 -12.45 -2.58
C GLY A 54 1.13 -13.21 -1.29
N ALA A 55 1.73 -14.38 -1.41
CA ALA A 55 2.15 -15.19 -0.27
C ALA A 55 3.28 -14.53 0.53
N ASN A 56 3.56 -15.06 1.73
CA ASN A 56 4.73 -14.66 2.51
C ASN A 56 6.01 -14.92 1.69
N GLY A 57 6.93 -13.94 1.71
CA GLY A 57 8.15 -14.00 0.91
C GLY A 57 7.98 -13.60 -0.56
N ALA A 58 6.78 -13.22 -1.02
CA ALA A 58 6.59 -12.77 -2.41
C ALA A 58 7.29 -11.46 -2.75
N GLY A 59 7.65 -10.63 -1.74
CA GLY A 59 8.31 -9.34 -1.91
C GLY A 59 7.41 -8.13 -1.59
N LYS A 60 6.24 -8.33 -0.98
CA LYS A 60 5.27 -7.25 -0.66
C LYS A 60 5.88 -6.17 0.23
N SER A 61 6.34 -6.55 1.42
CA SER A 61 6.99 -5.62 2.38
C SER A 61 8.24 -4.96 1.80
N THR A 62 9.02 -5.70 0.99
CA THR A 62 10.17 -5.15 0.26
C THR A 62 9.73 -4.07 -0.72
N THR A 63 8.63 -4.26 -1.43
CA THR A 63 8.08 -3.25 -2.34
C THR A 63 7.64 -1.99 -1.58
N LEU A 64 6.93 -2.13 -0.45
CA LEU A 64 6.53 -0.99 0.38
C LEU A 64 7.75 -0.26 0.96
N LYS A 65 8.74 -1.00 1.47
CA LYS A 65 10.00 -0.44 1.99
C LYS A 65 10.83 0.26 0.91
N SER A 66 10.75 -0.20 -0.35
CA SER A 66 11.37 0.50 -1.48
C SER A 66 10.75 1.88 -1.70
N ILE A 67 9.41 1.95 -1.66
CA ILE A 67 8.66 3.20 -1.84
C ILE A 67 8.93 4.17 -0.68
N SER A 68 8.98 3.68 0.56
CA SER A 68 9.20 4.50 1.76
C SER A 68 10.67 4.80 2.07
N ASN A 69 11.61 4.29 1.25
CA ASN A 69 13.06 4.42 1.43
C ASN A 69 13.59 3.83 2.76
N LEU A 70 12.93 2.77 3.27
CA LEU A 70 13.33 2.06 4.49
C LEU A 70 14.32 0.90 4.23
N LEU A 71 14.55 0.52 2.97
CA LEU A 71 15.42 -0.62 2.61
C LEU A 71 16.82 -0.52 3.20
N ARG A 72 17.41 0.69 3.21
CA ARG A 72 18.79 0.91 3.67
C ARG A 72 19.00 0.53 5.12
N ALA A 73 17.97 0.66 5.97
CA ALA A 73 18.03 0.23 7.36
C ALA A 73 18.21 -1.29 7.49
N GLU A 74 17.84 -2.06 6.48
CA GLU A 74 17.92 -3.51 6.41
C GLU A 74 18.96 -3.99 5.36
N ARG A 75 19.90 -3.12 4.95
CA ARG A 75 20.95 -3.41 3.94
C ARG A 75 20.38 -3.77 2.57
N GLY A 76 19.22 -3.23 2.21
CA GLY A 76 18.60 -3.37 0.89
C GLY A 76 18.78 -2.11 0.06
N ASP A 77 18.95 -2.27 -1.26
CA ASP A 77 19.07 -1.19 -2.22
C ASP A 77 18.19 -1.42 -3.46
N VAL A 78 17.59 -0.33 -3.97
CA VAL A 78 16.99 -0.32 -5.30
C VAL A 78 18.11 -0.17 -6.33
N THR A 79 18.44 -1.26 -7.02
CA THR A 79 19.57 -1.31 -7.96
C THR A 79 19.19 -0.90 -9.37
N LYS A 80 17.91 -1.07 -9.75
CA LYS A 80 17.36 -0.64 -11.04
C LYS A 80 15.94 -0.11 -10.90
N GLY A 81 15.50 0.62 -11.91
CA GLY A 81 14.17 1.20 -11.99
C GLY A 81 14.06 2.55 -11.33
N THR A 82 12.83 3.04 -11.19
CA THR A 82 12.50 4.36 -10.62
C THR A 82 11.22 4.28 -9.78
N ILE A 83 11.15 5.15 -8.79
CA ILE A 83 9.94 5.37 -8.00
C ILE A 83 9.63 6.85 -8.04
N GLU A 84 8.40 7.18 -8.48
CA GLU A 84 7.95 8.56 -8.61
C GLU A 84 6.66 8.76 -7.81
N PHE A 85 6.59 9.87 -7.08
CA PHE A 85 5.40 10.31 -6.36
C PHE A 85 5.03 11.73 -6.81
N ARG A 86 3.81 11.92 -7.29
CA ARG A 86 3.34 13.19 -7.89
C ARG A 86 4.27 13.69 -8.99
N GLY A 87 4.73 12.79 -9.85
CA GLY A 87 5.66 13.10 -10.94
C GLY A 87 7.08 13.49 -10.51
N LYS A 88 7.42 13.32 -9.24
CA LYS A 88 8.77 13.57 -8.71
C LYS A 88 9.44 12.26 -8.33
N ARG A 89 10.67 12.08 -8.76
CA ARG A 89 11.48 10.94 -8.38
C ARG A 89 11.81 10.94 -6.90
N VAL A 90 11.49 9.85 -6.18
CA VAL A 90 11.58 9.77 -4.72
C VAL A 90 12.54 8.70 -4.19
N ASP A 91 13.02 7.80 -5.02
CA ASP A 91 13.91 6.67 -4.65
C ASP A 91 15.28 7.10 -4.08
N ARG A 92 15.62 8.40 -4.14
CA ARG A 92 16.86 8.97 -3.58
C ARG A 92 16.64 9.86 -2.36
N LEU A 93 15.39 10.09 -1.99
CA LEU A 93 15.06 10.93 -0.84
C LEU A 93 15.30 10.17 0.47
N THR A 94 15.42 10.89 1.56
CA THR A 94 15.33 10.31 2.90
C THR A 94 13.89 9.98 3.24
N THR A 95 13.65 9.00 4.11
CA THR A 95 12.30 8.66 4.61
C THR A 95 11.60 9.89 5.21
N ASN A 96 12.35 10.75 5.91
CA ASN A 96 11.82 11.96 6.52
C ASN A 96 11.30 12.98 5.46
N GLU A 97 12.03 13.16 4.35
CA GLU A 97 11.59 14.00 3.23
C GLU A 97 10.32 13.42 2.60
N LEU A 98 10.25 12.10 2.44
CA LEU A 98 9.10 11.41 1.87
C LEU A 98 7.85 11.56 2.76
N VAL A 99 8.00 11.43 4.08
CA VAL A 99 6.91 11.68 5.03
C VAL A 99 6.41 13.13 4.94
N ARG A 100 7.31 14.11 4.81
CA ARG A 100 6.92 15.52 4.58
C ARG A 100 6.23 15.77 3.25
N MET A 101 6.45 14.93 2.25
CA MET A 101 5.71 14.95 0.98
C MET A 101 4.32 14.31 1.10
N GLY A 102 4.02 13.66 2.24
CA GLY A 102 2.73 13.05 2.53
C GLY A 102 2.65 11.55 2.32
N VAL A 103 3.76 10.83 2.20
CA VAL A 103 3.78 9.36 2.11
C VAL A 103 4.19 8.77 3.46
N CYS A 104 3.32 8.00 4.09
CA CYS A 104 3.58 7.32 5.36
C CYS A 104 3.45 5.81 5.21
N GLN A 105 4.30 5.05 5.90
CA GLN A 105 4.17 3.59 5.98
C GLN A 105 3.77 3.16 7.39
N VAL A 106 2.79 2.26 7.47
CA VAL A 106 2.48 1.44 8.63
C VAL A 106 3.09 0.07 8.38
N MET A 107 4.14 -0.26 9.12
CA MET A 107 4.89 -1.51 8.95
C MET A 107 4.14 -2.69 9.57
N GLU A 108 4.41 -3.89 9.06
CA GLU A 108 4.00 -5.15 9.67
C GLU A 108 4.47 -5.22 11.13
N GLY A 109 3.69 -5.86 12.01
CA GLY A 109 4.07 -6.02 13.43
C GLY A 109 3.72 -4.84 14.33
N ARG A 110 2.89 -3.89 13.85
CA ARG A 110 2.29 -2.77 14.62
C ARG A 110 3.31 -1.72 15.09
N HIS A 111 4.49 -2.10 15.52
CA HIS A 111 5.60 -1.23 15.94
C HIS A 111 5.19 -0.06 16.86
N CYS A 112 4.34 -0.35 17.87
CA CYS A 112 4.05 0.61 18.92
C CYS A 112 5.22 0.70 19.90
N PHE A 113 5.47 1.90 20.43
CA PHE A 113 6.38 2.09 21.55
C PHE A 113 5.69 1.58 22.82
N ALA A 114 6.02 0.38 23.26
CA ALA A 114 5.30 -0.36 24.29
C ALA A 114 5.25 0.36 25.63
N HIS A 115 6.26 1.15 25.96
CA HIS A 115 6.41 1.92 27.22
C HIS A 115 5.82 3.33 27.16
N LEU A 116 5.33 3.78 25.99
CA LEU A 116 4.57 5.00 25.85
C LEU A 116 3.08 4.70 25.91
N THR A 117 2.30 5.66 26.37
CA THR A 117 0.84 5.62 26.29
C THR A 117 0.36 5.62 24.85
N VAL A 118 -0.89 5.25 24.62
CA VAL A 118 -1.53 5.34 23.29
C VAL A 118 -1.47 6.77 22.76
N GLU A 119 -1.79 7.78 23.60
CA GLU A 119 -1.74 9.18 23.19
C GLU A 119 -0.32 9.63 22.83
N GLU A 120 0.68 9.28 23.62
CA GLU A 120 2.08 9.57 23.33
C GLU A 120 2.54 8.90 22.03
N ASN A 121 2.15 7.63 21.78
CA ASN A 121 2.39 6.96 20.51
C ASN A 121 1.80 7.74 19.33
N LEU A 122 0.56 8.19 19.44
CA LEU A 122 -0.07 9.00 18.39
C LEU A 122 0.70 10.30 18.17
N MET A 123 1.05 11.00 19.23
CA MET A 123 1.80 12.27 19.19
C MET A 123 3.16 12.14 18.50
N THR A 124 3.82 10.97 18.56
CA THR A 124 5.08 10.77 17.81
C THR A 124 4.89 10.89 16.30
N GLY A 125 3.69 10.61 15.77
CA GLY A 125 3.38 10.76 14.34
C GLY A 125 3.43 12.21 13.84
N ALA A 126 3.21 13.18 14.73
CA ALA A 126 3.30 14.59 14.41
C ALA A 126 4.73 15.16 14.44
N TYR A 127 5.75 14.35 14.76
CA TYR A 127 7.13 14.81 14.94
C TYR A 127 7.71 15.54 13.72
N THR A 128 7.35 15.11 12.51
CA THR A 128 7.81 15.74 11.27
C THR A 128 6.95 16.92 10.83
N SER A 129 5.80 17.13 11.49
CA SER A 129 4.85 18.19 11.16
C SER A 129 5.37 19.55 11.57
N ARG A 130 5.04 20.58 10.78
CA ARG A 130 5.23 22.00 11.15
C ARG A 130 3.97 22.62 11.76
N ALA A 131 2.99 21.80 12.10
CA ALA A 131 1.71 22.21 12.64
C ALA A 131 1.88 22.85 14.05
N SER A 132 1.04 23.80 14.36
CA SER A 132 0.92 24.40 15.69
C SER A 132 0.36 23.39 16.70
N ARG A 133 0.50 23.67 18.00
CA ARG A 133 -0.06 22.82 19.07
C ARG A 133 -1.57 22.66 18.97
N SER A 134 -2.29 23.68 18.50
CA SER A 134 -3.75 23.61 18.30
C SER A 134 -4.11 22.70 17.15
N GLU A 135 -3.37 22.75 16.05
CA GLU A 135 -3.57 21.87 14.90
C GLU A 135 -3.25 20.42 15.23
N ILE A 136 -2.17 20.15 16.00
CA ILE A 136 -1.83 18.79 16.45
C ILE A 136 -2.94 18.23 17.35
N ARG A 137 -3.56 19.05 18.21
CA ARG A 137 -4.73 18.63 19.00
C ARG A 137 -5.92 18.31 18.10
N ALA A 138 -6.19 19.11 17.09
CA ALA A 138 -7.25 18.84 16.12
C ALA A 138 -7.01 17.52 15.37
N ASP A 139 -5.76 17.23 14.98
CA ASP A 139 -5.39 15.96 14.36
C ASP A 139 -5.60 14.78 15.32
N LEU A 140 -5.27 14.94 16.60
CA LEU A 140 -5.49 13.92 17.61
C LEU A 140 -6.99 13.64 17.81
N GLU A 141 -7.83 14.69 17.85
CA GLU A 141 -9.29 14.54 17.90
C GLU A 141 -9.84 13.84 16.65
N ARG A 142 -9.29 14.15 15.46
CA ARG A 142 -9.61 13.44 14.22
C ARG A 142 -9.26 11.95 14.31
N VAL A 143 -8.09 11.59 14.83
CA VAL A 143 -7.72 10.19 15.07
C VAL A 143 -8.69 9.51 16.01
N TYR A 144 -9.09 10.17 17.11
CA TYR A 144 -10.06 9.62 18.03
C TYR A 144 -11.48 9.53 17.47
N HIS A 145 -11.81 10.32 16.46
CA HIS A 145 -13.06 10.18 15.73
C HIS A 145 -13.09 8.87 14.91
N TYR A 146 -12.00 8.54 14.22
CA TYR A 146 -11.89 7.29 13.47
C TYR A 146 -11.68 6.06 14.37
N PHE A 147 -10.98 6.24 15.49
CA PHE A 147 -10.66 5.18 16.44
C PHE A 147 -11.16 5.51 17.86
N PRO A 148 -12.48 5.44 18.12
CA PRO A 148 -13.03 5.80 19.44
C PRO A 148 -12.47 4.97 20.59
N ARG A 149 -12.07 3.72 20.33
CA ARG A 149 -11.41 2.84 21.32
C ARG A 149 -10.10 3.43 21.81
N LEU A 150 -9.33 4.09 20.95
CA LEU A 150 -8.06 4.69 21.36
C LEU A 150 -8.27 5.86 22.32
N ARG A 151 -9.37 6.62 22.19
CA ARG A 151 -9.74 7.65 23.15
C ARG A 151 -9.93 7.07 24.55
N GLN A 152 -10.62 5.93 24.65
CA GLN A 152 -10.86 5.25 25.93
C GLN A 152 -9.56 4.72 26.54
N ARG A 153 -8.61 4.35 25.71
CA ARG A 153 -7.31 3.79 26.10
C ARG A 153 -6.15 4.79 26.07
N ARG A 154 -6.41 6.08 25.88
CA ARG A 154 -5.38 7.09 25.62
C ARG A 154 -4.26 7.13 26.66
N ALA A 155 -4.58 6.91 27.94
CA ALA A 155 -3.62 6.89 29.05
C ALA A 155 -3.03 5.49 29.35
N SER A 156 -3.48 4.44 28.65
CA SER A 156 -2.93 3.09 28.79
C SER A 156 -1.60 2.99 28.06
N LEU A 157 -0.62 2.28 28.63
CA LEU A 157 0.62 1.95 27.92
C LEU A 157 0.29 1.04 26.72
N ALA A 158 0.84 1.36 25.55
CA ALA A 158 0.51 0.66 24.32
C ALA A 158 0.88 -0.84 24.37
N GLY A 159 1.93 -1.21 25.13
CA GLY A 159 2.31 -2.60 25.32
C GLY A 159 1.25 -3.46 26.03
N TYR A 160 0.34 -2.86 26.77
CA TYR A 160 -0.75 -3.56 27.48
C TYR A 160 -2.10 -3.45 26.78
N THR A 161 -2.16 -2.90 25.56
CA THR A 161 -3.38 -2.86 24.75
C THR A 161 -3.51 -4.10 23.89
N SER A 162 -4.73 -4.40 23.45
CA SER A 162 -4.97 -5.54 22.54
C SER A 162 -4.25 -5.35 21.21
N GLY A 163 -4.04 -6.45 20.47
CA GLY A 163 -3.41 -6.40 19.15
C GLY A 163 -4.15 -5.50 18.16
N GLY A 164 -5.48 -5.44 18.24
CA GLY A 164 -6.29 -4.54 17.42
C GLY A 164 -6.08 -3.07 17.79
N GLU A 165 -6.05 -2.75 19.10
CA GLU A 165 -5.78 -1.39 19.58
C GLU A 165 -4.37 -0.94 19.20
N GLN A 166 -3.37 -1.85 19.24
CA GLN A 166 -2.02 -1.55 18.75
C GLN A 166 -2.00 -1.26 17.26
N GLN A 167 -2.72 -2.03 16.45
CA GLN A 167 -2.83 -1.79 15.01
C GLN A 167 -3.51 -0.46 14.72
N MET A 168 -4.63 -0.16 15.41
CA MET A 168 -5.29 1.14 15.32
C MET A 168 -4.36 2.28 15.75
N THR A 169 -3.54 2.08 16.79
CA THR A 169 -2.53 3.07 17.22
C THR A 169 -1.48 3.30 16.14
N ALA A 170 -1.02 2.25 15.47
CA ALA A 170 -0.04 2.38 14.38
C ALA A 170 -0.60 3.15 13.18
N VAL A 171 -1.84 2.85 12.76
CA VAL A 171 -2.54 3.60 11.71
C VAL A 171 -2.83 5.04 12.14
N GLY A 172 -3.32 5.23 13.36
CA GLY A 172 -3.59 6.55 13.93
C GLY A 172 -2.33 7.44 14.01
N ARG A 173 -1.19 6.83 14.36
CA ARG A 173 0.12 7.51 14.34
C ARG A 173 0.49 7.98 12.94
N ALA A 174 0.24 7.18 11.90
CA ALA A 174 0.47 7.62 10.52
C ALA A 174 -0.44 8.80 10.14
N LEU A 175 -1.71 8.80 10.58
CA LEU A 175 -2.65 9.89 10.33
C LEU A 175 -2.24 11.22 10.96
N MET A 176 -1.52 11.22 12.09
CA MET A 176 -0.98 12.42 12.72
C MET A 176 0.04 13.18 11.85
N ALA A 177 0.64 12.51 10.86
CA ALA A 177 1.51 13.16 9.88
C ALA A 177 0.75 13.83 8.73
N ARG A 178 -0.58 13.82 8.73
CA ARG A 178 -1.47 14.32 7.65
C ARG A 178 -1.10 13.75 6.27
N PRO A 179 -1.04 12.42 6.14
CA PRO A 179 -0.60 11.81 4.89
C PRO A 179 -1.63 11.99 3.78
N SER A 180 -1.15 12.11 2.56
CA SER A 180 -1.97 12.01 1.35
C SER A 180 -1.92 10.61 0.75
N MET A 181 -0.95 9.78 1.21
CA MET A 181 -0.80 8.39 0.85
C MET A 181 -0.31 7.57 2.03
N ILE A 182 -0.93 6.42 2.27
CA ILE A 182 -0.53 5.47 3.30
C ILE A 182 -0.19 4.12 2.66
N LEU A 183 0.97 3.60 3.01
CA LEU A 183 1.41 2.24 2.69
C LEU A 183 1.10 1.36 3.90
N LEU A 184 0.21 0.38 3.77
CA LEU A 184 -0.16 -0.54 4.85
C LEU A 184 0.44 -1.92 4.58
N ASP A 185 1.27 -2.39 5.50
CA ASP A 185 1.92 -3.70 5.40
C ASP A 185 1.25 -4.70 6.33
N GLU A 186 0.52 -5.64 5.75
CA GLU A 186 -0.25 -6.72 6.40
C GLU A 186 -1.10 -6.24 7.60
N PRO A 187 -1.99 -5.24 7.42
CA PRO A 187 -2.76 -4.68 8.52
C PRO A 187 -3.74 -5.68 9.17
N SER A 188 -4.07 -6.79 8.50
CA SER A 188 -4.98 -7.82 9.01
C SER A 188 -4.29 -8.91 9.83
N MET A 189 -2.95 -9.00 9.79
CA MET A 189 -2.22 -10.15 10.33
C MET A 189 -2.38 -10.31 11.84
N GLY A 190 -2.81 -11.51 12.26
CA GLY A 190 -2.95 -11.87 13.68
C GLY A 190 -4.05 -11.11 14.42
N LEU A 191 -5.05 -10.60 13.69
CA LEU A 191 -6.21 -9.92 14.25
C LEU A 191 -7.48 -10.77 14.12
N ALA A 192 -8.42 -10.55 15.06
CA ALA A 192 -9.75 -11.14 14.95
C ALA A 192 -10.51 -10.57 13.73
N PRO A 193 -11.34 -11.36 13.03
CA PRO A 193 -12.02 -10.93 11.80
C PRO A 193 -12.82 -9.62 11.95
N GLN A 194 -13.46 -9.41 13.10
CA GLN A 194 -14.22 -8.18 13.38
C GLN A 194 -13.33 -6.94 13.44
N ILE A 195 -12.11 -7.06 13.98
CA ILE A 195 -11.15 -5.96 14.06
C ILE A 195 -10.57 -5.67 12.67
N VAL A 196 -10.34 -6.70 11.87
CA VAL A 196 -9.91 -6.56 10.46
C VAL A 196 -10.95 -5.74 9.70
N GLU A 197 -12.22 -6.12 9.80
CA GLU A 197 -13.33 -5.41 9.17
C GLU A 197 -13.36 -3.93 9.58
N GLU A 198 -13.31 -3.66 10.90
CA GLU A 198 -13.31 -2.30 11.44
C GLU A 198 -12.15 -1.45 10.88
N ILE A 199 -10.93 -2.01 10.80
CA ILE A 199 -9.77 -1.30 10.26
C ILE A 199 -9.95 -1.00 8.76
N PHE A 200 -10.44 -1.95 7.98
CA PHE A 200 -10.62 -1.73 6.54
C PHE A 200 -11.79 -0.80 6.22
N GLU A 201 -12.85 -0.77 7.04
CA GLU A 201 -13.90 0.24 6.94
C GLU A 201 -13.36 1.63 7.20
N ILE A 202 -12.48 1.79 8.20
CA ILE A 202 -11.81 3.07 8.47
C ILE A 202 -10.90 3.48 7.30
N VAL A 203 -10.16 2.54 6.69
CA VAL A 203 -9.37 2.79 5.47
C VAL A 203 -10.26 3.32 4.34
N ARG A 204 -11.41 2.68 4.12
CA ARG A 204 -12.39 3.13 3.12
C ARG A 204 -12.95 4.52 3.44
N ASP A 205 -13.26 4.79 4.69
CA ASP A 205 -13.75 6.09 5.15
C ASP A 205 -12.71 7.20 4.93
N LEU A 206 -11.46 6.96 5.28
CA LEU A 206 -10.34 7.88 5.03
C LEU A 206 -10.12 8.12 3.53
N ASN A 207 -10.24 7.08 2.72
CA ASN A 207 -10.14 7.20 1.27
C ASN A 207 -11.29 8.04 0.69
N THR A 208 -12.54 7.73 1.05
CA THR A 208 -13.72 8.38 0.46
C THR A 208 -13.93 9.80 0.97
N LYS A 209 -13.73 10.06 2.28
CA LYS A 209 -14.00 11.34 2.93
C LYS A 209 -12.81 12.30 2.87
N GLU A 210 -11.60 11.79 3.01
CA GLU A 210 -10.37 12.60 3.09
C GLU A 210 -9.47 12.46 1.84
N ARG A 211 -9.85 11.63 0.86
CA ARG A 211 -9.10 11.40 -0.39
C ARG A 211 -7.68 10.87 -0.15
N VAL A 212 -7.43 10.20 0.96
CA VAL A 212 -6.16 9.52 1.21
C VAL A 212 -6.03 8.33 0.26
N SER A 213 -4.90 8.24 -0.46
CA SER A 213 -4.59 7.09 -1.31
C SER A 213 -3.96 5.98 -0.47
N PHE A 214 -4.22 4.72 -0.84
CA PHE A 214 -3.66 3.58 -0.11
C PHE A 214 -2.98 2.58 -1.05
N LEU A 215 -1.84 2.05 -0.61
CA LEU A 215 -1.26 0.82 -1.13
C LEU A 215 -1.24 -0.22 0.00
N LEU A 216 -2.06 -1.26 -0.15
CA LEU A 216 -2.25 -2.32 0.84
C LEU A 216 -1.44 -3.55 0.44
N ALA A 217 -0.42 -3.92 1.18
CA ALA A 217 0.23 -5.22 1.04
C ALA A 217 -0.50 -6.22 1.93
N GLU A 218 -1.09 -7.26 1.37
CA GLU A 218 -1.89 -8.25 2.09
C GLU A 218 -1.69 -9.67 1.58
N GLN A 219 -1.71 -10.61 2.50
CA GLN A 219 -1.81 -12.03 2.19
C GLN A 219 -3.28 -12.46 2.07
N ASN A 220 -4.17 -11.86 2.86
CA ASN A 220 -5.59 -12.15 2.82
C ASN A 220 -6.26 -11.47 1.62
N THR A 221 -6.17 -12.14 0.47
CA THR A 221 -6.67 -11.66 -0.82
C THR A 221 -8.17 -11.36 -0.79
N THR A 222 -8.96 -12.17 -0.08
CA THR A 222 -10.43 -11.98 0.02
C THR A 222 -10.78 -10.64 0.66
N VAL A 223 -10.12 -10.30 1.77
CA VAL A 223 -10.36 -9.05 2.46
C VAL A 223 -9.86 -7.89 1.61
N ALA A 224 -8.61 -7.95 1.14
CA ALA A 224 -8.00 -6.86 0.39
C ALA A 224 -8.78 -6.49 -0.88
N LEU A 225 -9.21 -7.47 -1.69
CA LEU A 225 -9.95 -7.23 -2.93
C LEU A 225 -11.35 -6.64 -2.70
N ARG A 226 -11.94 -6.82 -1.51
CA ARG A 226 -13.24 -6.24 -1.19
C ARG A 226 -13.18 -4.73 -0.97
N PHE A 227 -12.03 -4.22 -0.55
CA PHE A 227 -11.83 -2.80 -0.24
C PHE A 227 -10.98 -2.06 -1.27
N ALA A 228 -10.30 -2.77 -2.17
CA ALA A 228 -9.44 -2.18 -3.19
C ALA A 228 -10.21 -1.87 -4.49
N ASP A 229 -9.74 -0.86 -5.23
CA ASP A 229 -10.18 -0.53 -6.58
C ASP A 229 -9.42 -1.38 -7.62
N TYR A 230 -8.14 -1.61 -7.37
CA TYR A 230 -7.22 -2.32 -8.26
C TYR A 230 -6.27 -3.22 -7.46
N GLY A 231 -5.78 -4.28 -8.07
CA GLY A 231 -4.87 -5.22 -7.43
C GLY A 231 -3.71 -5.65 -8.31
N TYR A 232 -2.57 -5.88 -7.66
CA TYR A 232 -1.38 -6.51 -8.25
C TYR A 232 -1.09 -7.78 -7.47
N ILE A 233 -0.87 -8.89 -8.18
CA ILE A 233 -0.47 -10.16 -7.58
C ILE A 233 1.02 -10.34 -7.76
N LEU A 234 1.72 -10.43 -6.64
CA LEU A 234 3.17 -10.57 -6.57
C LEU A 234 3.55 -12.01 -6.24
N GLU A 235 4.42 -12.60 -7.05
CA GLU A 235 5.01 -13.92 -6.81
C GLU A 235 6.51 -13.91 -7.09
N ASN A 236 7.31 -14.38 -6.14
CA ASN A 236 8.77 -14.51 -6.28
C ASN A 236 9.46 -13.21 -6.76
N GLY A 237 9.00 -12.06 -6.27
CA GLY A 237 9.53 -10.74 -6.61
C GLY A 237 9.12 -10.21 -7.99
N ARG A 238 8.05 -10.71 -8.58
CA ARG A 238 7.49 -10.23 -9.86
C ARG A 238 5.98 -10.05 -9.77
N VAL A 239 5.46 -9.05 -10.44
CA VAL A 239 4.03 -8.95 -10.69
C VAL A 239 3.67 -9.98 -11.75
N VAL A 240 2.79 -10.93 -11.40
CA VAL A 240 2.35 -12.02 -12.28
C VAL A 240 0.98 -11.74 -12.89
N MET A 241 0.13 -10.97 -12.21
CA MET A 241 -1.20 -10.58 -12.66
C MET A 241 -1.56 -9.22 -12.07
N ASP A 242 -2.32 -8.42 -12.79
CA ASP A 242 -2.89 -7.17 -12.31
C ASP A 242 -4.26 -6.92 -12.96
N GLY A 243 -5.12 -6.17 -12.28
CA GLY A 243 -6.45 -5.84 -12.80
C GLY A 243 -7.34 -5.17 -11.77
N LYS A 244 -8.57 -4.83 -12.18
CA LYS A 244 -9.59 -4.31 -11.25
C LYS A 244 -9.86 -5.35 -10.16
N ALA A 245 -10.02 -4.89 -8.93
CA ALA A 245 -10.25 -5.78 -7.79
C ALA A 245 -11.48 -6.69 -7.99
N SER A 246 -12.57 -6.17 -8.61
CA SER A 246 -13.76 -6.94 -8.94
C SER A 246 -13.51 -8.06 -9.98
N GLU A 247 -12.60 -7.83 -10.94
CA GLU A 247 -12.22 -8.82 -11.96
C GLU A 247 -11.31 -9.90 -11.34
N LEU A 248 -10.32 -9.47 -10.53
CA LEU A 248 -9.43 -10.38 -9.82
C LEU A 248 -10.19 -11.28 -8.83
N ALA A 249 -11.19 -10.75 -8.12
CA ALA A 249 -12.00 -11.54 -7.19
C ALA A 249 -12.84 -12.63 -7.88
N GLN A 250 -13.12 -12.48 -9.17
CA GLN A 250 -13.87 -13.47 -9.97
C GLN A 250 -12.95 -14.43 -10.73
N ASN A 251 -11.68 -14.11 -10.86
CA ASN A 251 -10.72 -14.92 -11.61
C ASN A 251 -10.50 -16.28 -10.96
N GLU A 252 -10.63 -17.37 -11.74
CA GLU A 252 -10.52 -18.74 -11.23
C GLU A 252 -9.12 -19.06 -10.71
N ASP A 253 -8.07 -18.60 -11.37
CA ASP A 253 -6.69 -18.80 -10.93
C ASP A 253 -6.45 -18.09 -9.58
N VAL A 254 -7.00 -16.88 -9.41
CA VAL A 254 -6.91 -16.14 -8.13
C VAL A 254 -7.67 -16.89 -7.03
N LYS A 255 -8.85 -17.43 -7.34
CA LYS A 255 -9.65 -18.23 -6.40
C LYS A 255 -8.92 -19.51 -6.01
N GLU A 256 -8.35 -20.21 -6.95
CA GLU A 256 -7.65 -21.47 -6.70
C GLU A 256 -6.37 -21.23 -5.88
N PHE A 257 -5.53 -20.26 -6.24
CA PHE A 257 -4.20 -20.09 -5.67
C PHE A 257 -4.15 -19.21 -4.42
N TYR A 258 -5.04 -18.21 -4.30
CA TYR A 258 -4.97 -17.19 -3.25
C TYR A 258 -6.19 -17.14 -2.34
N LEU A 259 -7.36 -17.61 -2.77
CA LEU A 259 -8.58 -17.64 -1.93
C LEU A 259 -8.77 -18.99 -1.21
N GLY A 260 -7.88 -19.97 -1.44
CA GLY A 260 -7.91 -21.27 -0.76
C GLY A 260 -9.10 -22.16 -1.15
N LEU A 261 -9.75 -21.89 -2.28
CA LEU A 261 -10.92 -22.66 -2.77
C LEU A 261 -10.49 -23.86 -3.61
N SER A 262 -9.21 -24.24 -3.62
CA SER A 262 -8.69 -25.38 -4.36
C SER A 262 -8.93 -26.70 -3.66
N THR A 263 -9.42 -27.69 -4.40
CA THR A 263 -9.51 -29.12 -4.00
C THR A 263 -8.20 -29.87 -4.23
N ALA A 264 -7.18 -29.26 -4.83
CA ALA A 264 -5.88 -29.88 -5.12
C ALA A 264 -4.75 -28.94 -4.68
N GLY A 265 -3.79 -29.47 -3.92
CA GLY A 265 -2.71 -28.78 -3.22
C GLY A 265 -2.02 -27.62 -3.97
N ARG A 266 -1.34 -26.74 -3.23
CA ARG A 266 -0.68 -25.51 -3.71
C ARG A 266 0.10 -25.72 -5.01
N LYS A 267 -0.43 -25.22 -6.11
CA LYS A 267 0.28 -25.09 -7.40
C LYS A 267 0.80 -23.68 -7.55
N SER A 268 1.94 -23.51 -8.20
CA SER A 268 2.49 -22.18 -8.57
C SER A 268 1.89 -21.73 -9.91
N PHE A 269 1.70 -20.40 -10.11
CA PHE A 269 1.33 -19.84 -11.41
C PHE A 269 2.32 -20.22 -12.54
N ARG A 270 3.55 -20.60 -12.21
CA ARG A 270 4.54 -21.09 -13.17
C ARG A 270 4.10 -22.36 -13.87
N ASP A 271 3.26 -23.17 -13.22
CA ASP A 271 2.84 -24.49 -13.72
C ASP A 271 1.53 -24.42 -14.53
N SER A 272 0.89 -23.26 -14.58
CA SER A 272 -0.32 -23.01 -15.35
C SER A 272 0.02 -22.68 -16.81
N LYS A 273 -0.35 -23.56 -17.75
CA LYS A 273 -0.06 -23.43 -19.20
C LYS A 273 -0.84 -22.32 -19.91
N HIS A 274 -1.73 -21.58 -19.25
CA HIS A 274 -2.62 -20.59 -19.88
C HIS A 274 -2.24 -19.12 -19.61
N TYR A 275 -1.13 -18.85 -18.93
CA TYR A 275 -0.72 -17.49 -18.65
C TYR A 275 -0.11 -16.81 -19.89
N ARG A 276 -0.88 -15.95 -20.58
CA ARG A 276 -0.37 -15.01 -21.59
C ARG A 276 0.31 -13.84 -20.89
N ARG A 277 1.65 -13.84 -20.83
CA ARG A 277 2.46 -12.66 -20.47
C ARG A 277 2.06 -11.48 -21.35
N ARG A 278 1.38 -10.48 -20.82
CA ARG A 278 1.33 -9.15 -21.44
C ARG A 278 2.72 -8.52 -21.27
N LYS A 279 3.53 -8.60 -22.35
CA LYS A 279 4.72 -7.77 -22.48
C LYS A 279 4.24 -6.34 -22.67
N ARG A 280 4.20 -5.52 -21.62
CA ARG A 280 4.21 -4.06 -21.79
C ARG A 280 5.64 -3.67 -22.10
N TRP A 281 5.95 -3.51 -23.36
CA TRP A 281 7.10 -2.73 -23.81
C TRP A 281 6.65 -1.27 -23.70
N LEU A 282 7.10 -0.57 -22.68
CA LEU A 282 7.15 0.88 -22.68
C LEU A 282 8.38 1.25 -23.48
N ALA A 283 8.13 1.84 -24.66
CA ALA A 283 9.13 2.55 -25.45
C ALA A 283 9.54 3.83 -24.73
#